data_0f5e21db351f051170dd33496bb39e46
#
_entry.id   0f5e21db351f051170dd33496bb39e46
#
_cell.length_a   1.000
_cell.length_b   1.000
_cell.length_c   1.000
_cell.angle_alpha   90.00
_cell.angle_beta   90.00
_cell.angle_gamma   90.00
#
_symmetry.space_group_name_H-M   'P 1'
#
loop_
_entity.id
_entity.type
_entity.pdbx_description
1 polymer ?
#
loop_
_entity_poly.entity_id
_entity_poly.type
_entity_poly.pdbx_seq_one_letter_code
_entity_poly.pdbx_strand_id
1 'polypeptide(L)' 'MSFSHDPALEELRHHWGEAYSIMSGRDGYQAKRRDGRGGWIMRETAEELFEAIRKDYDANPVPRDGAR' A
#
# COMPACT_ATOMS: atom_id res chain seq x y z
N MET A 1 -9.07 24.84 -8.28
CA MET A 1 -8.37 23.96 -7.67
C MET A 1 -8.58 22.58 -8.10
N SER A 2 -7.64 21.90 -8.28
CA SER A 2 -7.78 20.61 -8.76
C SER A 2 -7.39 19.64 -7.72
N PHE A 3 -8.10 18.59 -7.64
CA PHE A 3 -7.77 17.54 -6.79
C PHE A 3 -7.08 16.54 -7.56
N SER A 4 -6.07 16.01 -7.02
CA SER A 4 -5.42 14.94 -7.64
C SER A 4 -6.17 13.71 -7.30
N HIS A 5 -6.97 13.28 -8.19
CA HIS A 5 -7.68 12.05 -8.00
C HIS A 5 -6.88 10.97 -8.69
N ASP A 6 -6.36 10.04 -7.92
CA ASP A 6 -5.53 8.98 -8.47
C ASP A 6 -6.26 7.66 -8.33
N PRO A 7 -6.86 7.16 -9.39
CA PRO A 7 -7.62 5.91 -9.28
C PRO A 7 -6.74 4.73 -8.90
N ALA A 8 -5.48 4.75 -9.30
CA ALA A 8 -4.60 3.66 -8.94
C ALA A 8 -4.34 3.65 -7.44
N LEU A 9 -4.17 4.82 -6.87
CA LEU A 9 -3.96 4.91 -5.45
C LEU A 9 -5.20 4.47 -4.69
N GLU A 10 -6.36 4.84 -5.18
CA GLU A 10 -7.59 4.43 -4.54
C GLU A 10 -7.78 2.93 -4.60
N GLU A 11 -7.42 2.34 -5.72
CA GLU A 11 -7.53 0.92 -5.85
C GLU A 11 -6.58 0.19 -4.91
N LEU A 12 -5.37 0.68 -4.77
CA LEU A 12 -4.43 0.12 -3.83
C LEU A 12 -4.98 0.18 -2.42
N ARG A 13 -5.55 1.31 -2.06
CA ARG A 13 -6.12 1.47 -0.72
C ARG A 13 -7.32 0.58 -0.51
N HIS A 14 -8.09 0.37 -1.55
CA HIS A 14 -9.25 -0.49 -1.45
C HIS A 14 -8.84 -1.94 -1.15
N HIS A 15 -7.82 -2.42 -1.83
CA HIS A 15 -7.39 -3.79 -1.66
C HIS A 15 -6.49 -3.99 -0.46
N TRP A 16 -5.62 -3.04 -0.19
CA TRP A 16 -4.58 -3.22 0.81
C TRP A 16 -4.62 -2.25 1.96
N GLY A 17 -5.57 -1.34 1.95
CA GLY A 17 -5.60 -0.27 2.94
C GLY A 17 -5.77 -0.74 4.37
N GLU A 18 -6.35 -1.90 4.57
CA GLU A 18 -6.49 -2.42 5.92
C GLU A 18 -5.20 -2.99 6.45
N ALA A 19 -4.34 -3.45 5.57
CA ALA A 19 -3.09 -4.07 5.96
C ALA A 19 -1.91 -3.12 5.82
N TYR A 20 -2.02 -2.15 4.94
CA TYR A 20 -0.93 -1.22 4.67
C TYR A 20 -1.42 0.21 4.64
N SER A 21 -0.56 1.11 5.07
CA SER A 21 -0.83 2.54 4.94
C SER A 21 -0.20 2.96 3.62
N ILE A 22 -0.99 3.40 2.68
CA ILE A 22 -0.53 3.66 1.33
C ILE A 22 -0.63 5.13 1.00
N MET A 23 0.43 5.68 0.46
CA MET A 23 0.47 7.09 0.11
C MET A 23 1.15 7.29 -1.22
N SER A 24 0.86 8.38 -1.87
CA SER A 24 1.58 8.75 -3.08
C SER A 24 2.34 10.02 -2.82
N GLY A 25 3.44 10.19 -3.50
CA GLY A 25 4.25 11.37 -3.37
C GLY A 25 4.81 11.78 -4.68
N ARG A 26 5.76 12.69 -4.64
CA ARG A 26 6.35 13.23 -5.82
C ARG A 26 7.07 12.20 -6.62
N ASP A 27 7.72 11.28 -5.95
CA ASP A 27 8.56 10.32 -6.61
C ASP A 27 7.91 8.97 -6.79
N GLY A 28 6.65 8.86 -6.54
CA GLY A 28 5.97 7.58 -6.73
C GLY A 28 5.06 7.25 -5.58
N TYR A 29 5.03 5.97 -5.25
CA TYR A 29 4.09 5.47 -4.26
C TYR A 29 4.83 4.78 -3.13
N GLN A 30 4.23 4.79 -1.96
CA GLN A 30 4.85 4.10 -0.84
C GLN A 30 3.80 3.46 0.05
N ALA A 31 4.19 2.42 0.72
CA ALA A 31 3.31 1.69 1.60
C ALA A 31 4.07 1.23 2.83
N LYS A 32 3.38 1.17 3.94
CA LYS A 32 3.99 0.71 5.17
C LYS A 32 3.03 -0.24 5.86
N ARG A 33 3.54 -1.35 6.35
CA ARG A 33 2.70 -2.33 7.03
C ARG A 33 2.11 -1.71 8.29
N ARG A 34 0.84 -1.98 8.51
CA ARG A 34 0.17 -1.44 9.69
C ARG A 34 0.52 -2.19 10.95
N ASP A 35 1.12 -3.38 10.83
CA ASP A 35 1.51 -4.13 12.01
C ASP A 35 2.85 -3.65 12.57
N GLY A 36 3.47 -2.69 11.93
CA GLY A 36 4.72 -2.14 12.40
C GLY A 36 5.94 -2.96 12.11
N ARG A 37 5.78 -4.04 11.38
CA ARG A 37 6.93 -4.87 11.04
C ARG A 37 7.45 -4.49 9.67
N GLY A 38 8.71 -4.56 9.47
CA GLY A 38 9.29 -4.22 8.19
C GLY A 38 9.34 -2.74 7.99
N GLY A 39 9.75 -2.32 6.83
CA GLY A 39 9.92 -0.92 6.53
C GLY A 39 8.96 -0.46 5.48
N TRP A 40 9.28 0.69 4.91
CA TRP A 40 8.49 1.24 3.85
C TRP A 40 8.78 0.51 2.56
N ILE A 41 7.75 0.34 1.76
CA ILE A 41 7.90 -0.19 0.41
C ILE A 41 7.66 0.99 -0.52
N MET A 42 8.64 1.29 -1.37
CA MET A 42 8.54 2.44 -2.25
C MET A 42 8.78 1.99 -3.68
N ARG A 43 7.90 2.42 -4.57
CA ARG A 43 8.00 2.08 -5.98
C ARG A 43 7.58 3.28 -6.81
N GLU A 44 8.01 3.31 -8.04
CA GLU A 44 7.72 4.44 -8.90
C GLU A 44 6.32 4.43 -9.45
N THR A 45 5.73 3.28 -9.62
CA THR A 45 4.39 3.19 -10.17
C THR A 45 3.49 2.42 -9.24
N ALA A 46 2.19 2.68 -9.39
CA ALA A 46 1.21 1.98 -8.58
C ALA A 46 1.23 0.50 -8.85
N GLU A 47 1.46 0.12 -10.09
CA GLU A 47 1.50 -1.27 -10.46
C GLU A 47 2.66 -1.98 -9.78
N GLU A 48 3.80 -1.34 -9.76
CA GLU A 48 4.96 -1.90 -9.11
C GLU A 48 4.74 -2.01 -7.60
N LEU A 49 4.09 -1.01 -7.04
CA LEU A 49 3.80 -1.05 -5.62
C LEU A 49 2.82 -2.17 -5.30
N PHE A 50 1.82 -2.35 -6.13
CA PHE A 50 0.86 -3.42 -5.93
C PHE A 50 1.57 -4.78 -5.91
N GLU A 51 2.47 -5.00 -6.86
CA GLU A 51 3.20 -6.25 -6.88
C GLU A 51 4.09 -6.42 -5.66
N ALA A 52 4.73 -5.37 -5.24
CA ALA A 52 5.60 -5.43 -4.08
C ALA A 52 4.81 -5.73 -2.82
N ILE A 53 3.66 -5.09 -2.67
CA ILE A 53 2.81 -5.34 -1.51
C ILE A 53 2.32 -6.78 -1.53
N ARG A 54 1.90 -7.26 -2.68
CA ARG A 54 1.38 -8.60 -2.78
C ARG A 54 2.44 -9.62 -2.37
N LYS A 55 3.67 -9.44 -2.83
CA LYS A 55 4.73 -10.33 -2.46
C LYS A 55 5.05 -10.28 -0.98
N ASP A 56 5.04 -9.08 -0.44
CA ASP A 56 5.29 -8.91 0.97
C ASP A 56 4.21 -9.58 1.81
N TYR A 57 2.97 -9.40 1.41
CA TYR A 57 1.86 -9.96 2.13
C TYR A 57 1.86 -11.50 2.05
N ASP A 58 2.18 -12.04 0.88
CA ASP A 58 2.23 -13.47 0.72
C ASP A 58 3.30 -14.09 1.61
N ALA A 59 4.42 -13.41 1.76
CA ALA A 59 5.48 -13.91 2.60
C ALA A 59 5.16 -13.76 4.08
N ASN A 60 4.56 -12.63 4.43
CA ASN A 60 4.25 -12.35 5.82
C ASN A 60 2.93 -11.61 5.91
N PRO A 61 1.82 -12.31 5.96
CA PRO A 61 0.52 -11.64 5.98
C PRO A 61 0.37 -10.73 7.20
N VAL A 62 -0.21 -9.58 6.94
CA VAL A 62 -0.49 -8.63 8.00
C VAL A 62 -1.80 -9.02 8.65
N PRO A 63 -1.85 -9.22 9.96
CA PRO A 63 -3.09 -9.56 10.60
C PRO A 63 -4.09 -8.42 10.45
N ARG A 64 -5.30 -8.74 10.07
CA ARG A 64 -6.34 -7.75 9.94
C ARG A 64 -7.17 -7.78 11.18
N ASP A 65 -7.42 -6.57 11.67
CA ASP A 65 -8.07 -6.48 12.86
C ASP A 65 -9.39 -7.07 12.95
N GLY A 66 -10.11 -7.01 11.94
CA GLY A 66 -11.40 -7.55 11.96
C GLY A 66 -11.43 -8.99 12.21
N ALA A 67 -10.30 -9.59 12.14
CA ALA A 67 -10.23 -10.99 12.35
C ALA A 67 -10.42 -11.38 13.75
N ARG A 68 -10.53 -10.49 14.63
CA ARG A 68 -10.70 -10.87 15.94
C ARG A 68 -11.85 -10.78 16.50
#